data_6dcc32312f643dd0872b33c246f42d5a
#
_entry.id   6dcc32312f643dd0872b33c246f42d5a
#
_cell.length_a   1.000
_cell.length_b   1.000
_cell.length_c   1.000
_cell.angle_alpha   90.00
_cell.angle_beta   90.00
_cell.angle_gamma   90.00
#
_symmetry.space_group_name_H-M   'P 1'
#
loop_
_entity.id
_entity.type
_entity.pdbx_description
1 polymer ?
#
loop_
_entity_poly.entity_id
_entity_poly.type
_entity_poly.pdbx_seq_one_letter_code
_entity_poly.pdbx_strand_id
1 'polypeptide(L)'
;MRRALMLSIVALLGSIATAWAQDIAAGEAAFRKCQVCHDVGENARNKLGPSLNGLDGRKAGTVEGYDYSEANKNSGIVWSEAAFKEYLVNPSAKMPGTKMMFSDKNEQEIADLWVYLKQFGSDGKKK
;
A
#
# COMPACT_ATOMS: atom_id res chain seq x y z
N MET A 1 59.63 6.40 35.01
CA MET A 1 58.47 5.50 34.86
C MET A 1 57.41 6.23 34.02
N ARG A 2 57.30 5.93 32.76
CA ARG A 2 56.30 6.52 31.86
C ARG A 2 55.24 5.46 31.65
N ARG A 3 54.03 5.67 32.21
CA ARG A 3 52.86 4.83 31.93
C ARG A 3 52.20 5.32 30.64
N ALA A 4 52.29 4.52 29.59
CA ALA A 4 51.57 4.75 28.37
C ALA A 4 50.10 4.29 28.55
N LEU A 5 49.16 5.22 28.51
CA LEU A 5 47.73 4.92 28.43
C LEU A 5 47.41 4.55 26.96
N MET A 6 47.10 3.28 26.73
CA MET A 6 46.53 2.86 25.46
C MET A 6 45.03 3.16 25.47
N LEU A 7 44.60 4.14 24.70
CA LEU A 7 43.19 4.35 24.41
C LEU A 7 42.75 3.35 23.35
N SER A 8 41.99 2.37 23.77
CA SER A 8 41.28 1.47 22.84
C SER A 8 40.08 2.20 22.25
N ILE A 9 40.18 2.57 21.00
CA ILE A 9 39.05 3.10 20.22
C ILE A 9 38.21 1.90 19.78
N VAL A 10 37.08 1.70 20.44
CA VAL A 10 36.05 0.76 20.00
C VAL A 10 35.26 1.43 18.89
N ALA A 11 35.53 1.05 17.65
CA ALA A 11 34.72 1.46 16.50
C ALA A 11 33.39 0.70 16.54
N LEU A 12 32.31 1.35 16.98
CA LEU A 12 30.95 0.86 16.78
C LEU A 12 30.62 0.95 15.28
N LEU A 13 30.77 -0.18 14.59
CA LEU A 13 30.18 -0.36 13.27
C LEU A 13 28.67 -0.50 13.44
N GLY A 14 27.96 0.64 13.40
CA GLY A 14 26.53 0.64 13.31
C GLY A 14 26.11 0.05 11.96
N SER A 15 25.47 -1.11 11.98
CA SER A 15 24.82 -1.67 10.79
C SER A 15 23.71 -0.72 10.36
N ILE A 16 23.92 0.03 9.29
CA ILE A 16 22.87 0.81 8.63
C ILE A 16 22.00 -0.21 7.91
N ALA A 17 20.94 -0.67 8.59
CA ALA A 17 19.86 -1.34 7.90
C ALA A 17 19.23 -0.32 6.96
N THR A 18 19.46 -0.47 5.64
CA THR A 18 18.72 0.27 4.61
C THR A 18 17.29 -0.22 4.63
N ALA A 19 16.47 0.33 5.55
CA ALA A 19 15.04 0.22 5.45
C ALA A 19 14.64 0.94 4.16
N TRP A 20 13.98 0.24 3.26
CA TRP A 20 13.38 0.84 2.07
C TRP A 20 12.37 1.87 2.56
N ALA A 21 12.73 3.14 2.50
CA ALA A 21 11.86 4.23 2.94
C ALA A 21 10.64 4.26 2.01
N GLN A 22 9.46 4.09 2.58
CA GLN A 22 8.19 4.30 1.89
C GLN A 22 7.98 5.80 1.75
N ASP A 23 7.66 6.25 0.54
CA ASP A 23 7.54 7.66 0.18
C ASP A 23 6.09 7.98 -0.19
N ILE A 24 5.43 8.80 0.63
CA ILE A 24 4.06 9.24 0.40
C ILE A 24 3.94 10.05 -0.88
N ALA A 25 4.89 10.94 -1.18
CA ALA A 25 4.86 11.75 -2.40
C ALA A 25 5.04 10.90 -3.65
N ALA A 26 5.93 9.90 -3.60
CA ALA A 26 6.09 8.94 -4.68
C ALA A 26 4.84 8.07 -4.85
N GLY A 27 4.19 7.69 -3.75
CA GLY A 27 2.91 6.98 -3.76
C GLY A 27 1.78 7.78 -4.37
N GLU A 28 1.70 9.08 -4.10
CA GLU A 28 0.76 9.99 -4.72
C GLU A 28 0.99 10.07 -6.24
N ALA A 29 2.24 10.18 -6.67
CA ALA A 29 2.58 10.18 -8.09
C ALA A 29 2.21 8.85 -8.76
N ALA A 30 2.48 7.72 -8.12
CA ALA A 30 2.11 6.40 -8.61
C ALA A 30 0.59 6.20 -8.69
N PHE A 31 -0.17 6.79 -7.77
CA PHE A 31 -1.63 6.72 -7.73
C PHE A 31 -2.30 7.29 -8.99
N ARG A 32 -1.63 8.14 -9.74
CA ARG A 32 -2.15 8.67 -11.02
C ARG A 32 -2.56 7.56 -11.98
N LYS A 33 -1.88 6.44 -11.96
CA LYS A 33 -2.25 5.25 -12.75
C LYS A 33 -3.56 4.61 -12.29
N CYS A 34 -3.87 4.75 -11.01
CA CYS A 34 -5.07 4.19 -10.37
C CYS A 34 -6.29 5.10 -10.53
N GLN A 35 -6.09 6.40 -10.69
CA GLN A 35 -7.14 7.41 -10.78
C GLN A 35 -8.07 7.24 -11.98
N VAL A 36 -7.65 6.52 -12.99
CA VAL A 36 -8.52 6.16 -14.13
C VAL A 36 -9.73 5.37 -13.66
N CYS A 37 -9.56 4.53 -12.64
CA CYS A 37 -10.58 3.62 -12.13
C CYS A 37 -10.97 3.85 -10.67
N HIS A 38 -10.10 4.45 -9.88
CA HIS A 38 -10.29 4.62 -8.43
C HIS A 38 -10.19 6.08 -8.01
N ASP A 39 -10.72 6.37 -6.83
CA ASP A 39 -10.65 7.69 -6.23
C ASP A 39 -10.36 7.60 -4.73
N VAL A 40 -9.78 8.64 -4.15
CA VAL A 40 -9.56 8.81 -2.72
C VAL A 40 -9.83 10.25 -2.31
N GLY A 41 -10.09 10.46 -1.04
CA GLY A 41 -10.34 11.79 -0.46
C GLY A 41 -11.79 11.99 -0.05
N GLU A 42 -12.10 13.16 0.50
CA GLU A 42 -13.44 13.45 1.06
C GLU A 42 -14.57 13.42 0.02
N ASN A 43 -14.26 13.66 -1.24
CA ASN A 43 -15.23 13.65 -2.34
C ASN A 43 -15.06 12.43 -3.26
N ALA A 44 -14.40 11.39 -2.77
CA ALA A 44 -14.14 10.19 -3.57
C ALA A 44 -15.43 9.51 -4.02
N ARG A 45 -15.42 9.06 -5.26
CA ARG A 45 -16.55 8.35 -5.90
C ARG A 45 -16.12 6.96 -6.35
N ASN A 46 -17.09 6.05 -6.38
CA ASN A 46 -16.92 4.82 -7.15
C ASN A 46 -16.91 5.16 -8.65
N LYS A 47 -15.98 4.54 -9.36
CA LYS A 47 -15.81 4.67 -10.82
C LYS A 47 -15.83 3.28 -11.43
N LEU A 48 -14.91 2.96 -12.32
CA LEU A 48 -14.73 1.58 -12.79
C LEU A 48 -14.28 0.63 -11.67
N GLY A 49 -13.57 1.17 -10.67
CA GLY A 49 -13.26 0.51 -9.42
C GLY A 49 -13.91 1.25 -8.23
N PRO A 50 -13.93 0.61 -7.07
CA PRO A 50 -14.46 1.24 -5.86
C PRO A 50 -13.55 2.35 -5.35
N SER A 51 -14.12 3.28 -4.55
CA SER A 51 -13.32 4.20 -3.74
C SER A 51 -12.31 3.43 -2.88
N LEU A 52 -11.10 3.95 -2.76
CA LEU A 52 -10.03 3.36 -1.96
C LEU A 52 -9.90 3.99 -0.56
N ASN A 53 -10.88 4.79 -0.13
CA ASN A 53 -10.92 5.31 1.22
C ASN A 53 -11.02 4.19 2.25
N GLY A 54 -10.30 4.34 3.36
CA GLY A 54 -10.30 3.38 4.45
C GLY A 54 -9.79 1.98 4.06
N LEU A 55 -8.91 1.90 3.06
CA LEU A 55 -8.45 0.62 2.51
C LEU A 55 -7.76 -0.27 3.56
N ASP A 56 -6.89 0.31 4.38
CA ASP A 56 -6.20 -0.44 5.44
C ASP A 56 -7.19 -1.00 6.47
N GLY A 57 -7.27 -2.32 6.56
CA GLY A 57 -8.19 -3.03 7.45
C GLY A 57 -9.61 -3.22 6.88
N ARG A 58 -9.90 -2.75 5.67
CA ARG A 58 -11.20 -2.92 5.02
C ARG A 58 -11.37 -4.32 4.44
N LYS A 59 -12.52 -4.93 4.69
CA LYS A 59 -12.88 -6.17 4.03
C LYS A 59 -13.16 -5.94 2.54
N ALA A 60 -12.62 -6.78 1.69
CA ALA A 60 -12.89 -6.72 0.25
C ALA A 60 -14.38 -6.89 -0.04
N GLY A 61 -14.86 -6.19 -1.06
CA GLY A 61 -16.26 -6.30 -1.48
C GLY A 61 -17.26 -5.51 -0.64
N THR A 62 -16.82 -4.53 0.17
CA THR A 62 -17.69 -3.86 1.15
C THR A 62 -17.95 -2.38 0.92
N VAL A 63 -17.38 -1.75 -0.11
CA VAL A 63 -17.68 -0.35 -0.40
C VAL A 63 -19.12 -0.22 -0.86
N GLU A 64 -19.86 0.63 -0.18
CA GLU A 64 -21.28 0.88 -0.50
C GLU A 64 -21.45 1.43 -1.93
N GLY A 65 -22.44 0.91 -2.63
CA GLY A 65 -22.83 1.40 -3.96
C GLY A 65 -21.92 0.93 -5.09
N TYR A 66 -20.88 0.13 -4.84
CA TYR A 66 -20.07 -0.46 -5.89
C TYR A 66 -20.52 -1.87 -6.25
N ASP A 67 -20.59 -2.13 -7.55
CA ASP A 67 -20.94 -3.46 -8.08
C ASP A 67 -19.70 -4.34 -8.23
N TYR A 68 -19.40 -5.09 -7.18
CA TYR A 68 -18.27 -6.01 -7.14
C TYR A 68 -18.52 -7.28 -7.94
N SER A 69 -17.44 -7.90 -8.45
CA SER A 69 -17.48 -9.29 -8.90
C SER A 69 -17.82 -10.24 -7.75
N GLU A 70 -18.40 -11.38 -8.05
CA GLU A 70 -18.62 -12.43 -7.05
C GLU A 70 -17.30 -12.89 -6.42
N ALA A 71 -16.22 -12.94 -7.22
CA ALA A 71 -14.88 -13.24 -6.72
C ALA A 71 -14.44 -12.27 -5.63
N ASN A 72 -14.70 -10.98 -5.79
CA ASN A 72 -14.33 -9.97 -4.80
C ASN A 72 -15.16 -10.09 -3.53
N LYS A 73 -16.50 -10.19 -3.67
CA LYS A 73 -17.42 -10.35 -2.54
C LYS A 73 -17.09 -11.57 -1.68
N ASN A 74 -16.68 -12.67 -2.31
CA ASN A 74 -16.44 -13.96 -1.67
C ASN A 74 -14.97 -14.21 -1.34
N SER A 75 -14.07 -13.27 -1.62
CA SER A 75 -12.64 -13.47 -1.43
C SER A 75 -12.22 -13.65 0.03
N GLY A 76 -12.95 -13.06 0.96
CA GLY A 76 -12.59 -13.05 2.38
C GLY A 76 -11.35 -12.21 2.71
N ILE A 77 -10.82 -11.48 1.74
CA ILE A 77 -9.62 -10.65 1.92
C ILE A 77 -9.95 -9.47 2.85
N VAL A 78 -9.11 -9.26 3.85
CA VAL A 78 -9.03 -8.02 4.60
C VAL A 78 -7.76 -7.31 4.14
N TRP A 79 -7.90 -6.09 3.64
CA TRP A 79 -6.78 -5.38 3.05
C TRP A 79 -5.73 -5.02 4.10
N SER A 80 -4.51 -5.35 3.79
CA SER A 80 -3.28 -5.06 4.52
C SER A 80 -2.18 -4.77 3.50
N GLU A 81 -1.03 -4.32 3.95
CA GLU A 81 0.12 -4.13 3.05
C GLU A 81 0.46 -5.41 2.27
N ALA A 82 0.49 -6.56 2.96
CA ALA A 82 0.80 -7.84 2.32
C ALA A 82 -0.26 -8.25 1.29
N ALA A 83 -1.55 -8.18 1.65
CA ALA A 83 -2.64 -8.51 0.73
C ALA A 83 -2.69 -7.57 -0.47
N PHE A 84 -2.44 -6.28 -0.25
CA PHE A 84 -2.36 -5.27 -1.31
C PHE A 84 -1.22 -5.56 -2.29
N LYS A 85 -0.02 -5.85 -1.77
CA LYS A 85 1.14 -6.23 -2.59
C LYS A 85 0.85 -7.46 -3.44
N GLU A 86 0.37 -8.53 -2.83
CA GLU A 86 0.05 -9.77 -3.54
C GLU A 86 -0.99 -9.54 -4.65
N TYR A 87 -2.01 -8.73 -4.36
CA TYR A 87 -3.06 -8.44 -5.31
C TYR A 87 -2.56 -7.61 -6.49
N LEU A 88 -1.78 -6.54 -6.25
CA LEU A 88 -1.24 -5.70 -7.33
C LEU A 88 -0.24 -6.44 -8.21
N VAL A 89 0.56 -7.33 -7.64
CA VAL A 89 1.53 -8.13 -8.42
C VAL A 89 0.83 -9.04 -9.41
N ASN A 90 -0.26 -9.68 -9.00
CA ASN A 90 -1.05 -10.55 -9.87
C ASN A 90 -2.50 -10.65 -9.37
N PRO A 91 -3.37 -9.73 -9.79
CA PRO A 91 -4.77 -9.70 -9.34
C PRO A 91 -5.50 -11.02 -9.58
N SER A 92 -5.34 -11.61 -10.75
CA SER A 92 -6.04 -12.84 -11.13
C SER A 92 -5.60 -14.06 -10.32
N ALA A 93 -4.34 -14.09 -9.88
CA ALA A 93 -3.85 -15.16 -9.01
C ALA A 93 -4.36 -15.00 -7.58
N LYS A 94 -4.33 -13.78 -7.04
CA LYS A 94 -4.80 -13.50 -5.67
C LYS A 94 -6.30 -13.62 -5.55
N MET A 95 -7.03 -13.20 -6.57
CA MET A 95 -8.50 -13.17 -6.61
C MET A 95 -9.00 -13.66 -7.97
N PRO A 96 -9.03 -14.98 -8.21
CA PRO A 96 -9.53 -15.53 -9.47
C PRO A 96 -10.95 -15.06 -9.77
N GLY A 97 -11.16 -14.47 -10.96
CA GLY A 97 -12.43 -13.87 -11.35
C GLY A 97 -12.56 -12.37 -11.04
N THR A 98 -11.49 -11.73 -10.55
CA THR A 98 -11.48 -10.27 -10.36
C THR A 98 -11.73 -9.52 -11.66
N LYS A 99 -12.42 -8.38 -11.56
CA LYS A 99 -12.60 -7.45 -12.68
C LYS A 99 -11.39 -6.56 -12.94
N MET A 100 -10.48 -6.45 -11.98
CA MET A 100 -9.30 -5.58 -12.08
C MET A 100 -8.25 -6.20 -12.99
N MET A 101 -7.92 -5.52 -14.08
CA MET A 101 -6.96 -5.98 -15.09
C MET A 101 -5.57 -5.35 -14.95
N PHE A 102 -5.42 -4.35 -14.07
CA PHE A 102 -4.15 -3.68 -13.81
C PHE A 102 -3.26 -4.53 -12.91
N SER A 103 -1.96 -4.55 -13.21
CA SER A 103 -0.94 -5.14 -12.32
C SER A 103 0.29 -4.26 -12.25
N ASP A 104 1.00 -4.33 -11.14
CA ASP A 104 2.29 -3.69 -10.93
C ASP A 104 3.25 -4.69 -10.28
N LYS A 105 4.48 -4.76 -10.79
CA LYS A 105 5.53 -5.65 -10.28
C LYS A 105 6.67 -4.90 -9.60
N ASN A 106 6.59 -3.57 -9.57
CA ASN A 106 7.58 -2.75 -8.89
C ASN A 106 7.27 -2.69 -7.39
N GLU A 107 8.02 -3.45 -6.60
CA GLU A 107 7.78 -3.57 -5.16
C GLU A 107 7.90 -2.25 -4.41
N GLN A 108 8.82 -1.38 -4.82
CA GLN A 108 8.97 -0.05 -4.20
C GLN A 108 7.75 0.83 -4.51
N GLU A 109 7.30 0.84 -5.75
CA GLU A 109 6.11 1.60 -6.15
C GLU A 109 4.85 1.11 -5.39
N ILE A 110 4.70 -0.20 -5.24
CA ILE A 110 3.59 -0.78 -4.46
C ILE A 110 3.66 -0.36 -2.99
N ALA A 111 4.85 -0.37 -2.39
CA ALA A 111 5.05 0.08 -1.01
C ALA A 111 4.73 1.56 -0.84
N ASP A 112 5.16 2.40 -1.76
CA ASP A 112 4.88 3.84 -1.77
C ASP A 112 3.37 4.12 -1.95
N LEU A 113 2.72 3.39 -2.87
CA LEU A 113 1.26 3.43 -3.04
C LEU A 113 0.52 3.09 -1.75
N TRP A 114 0.95 2.04 -1.06
CA TRP A 114 0.31 1.61 0.18
C TRP A 114 0.35 2.71 1.24
N VAL A 115 1.50 3.33 1.49
CA VAL A 115 1.61 4.39 2.50
C VAL A 115 0.84 5.64 2.12
N TYR A 116 0.71 5.93 0.83
CA TYR A 116 -0.17 7.00 0.36
C TYR A 116 -1.64 6.67 0.63
N LEU A 117 -2.10 5.49 0.25
CA LEU A 117 -3.50 5.10 0.37
C LEU A 117 -3.96 4.93 1.82
N LYS A 118 -3.12 4.35 2.68
CA LYS A 118 -3.50 4.12 4.08
C LYS A 118 -3.70 5.38 4.91
N GLN A 119 -3.29 6.54 4.40
CA GLN A 119 -3.57 7.82 5.06
C GLN A 119 -5.07 8.15 5.09
N PHE A 120 -5.83 7.67 4.12
CA PHE A 120 -7.24 8.03 3.99
C PHE A 120 -8.10 7.14 4.87
N GLY A 121 -8.86 7.76 5.77
CA GLY A 121 -9.91 7.09 6.52
C GLY A 121 -11.11 6.75 5.64
N SER A 122 -12.10 6.06 6.20
CA SER A 122 -13.34 5.73 5.48
C SER A 122 -14.14 6.97 5.07
N ASP A 123 -13.98 8.08 5.78
CA ASP A 123 -14.54 9.39 5.45
C ASP A 123 -13.73 10.17 4.41
N GLY A 124 -12.61 9.64 3.96
CA GLY A 124 -11.70 10.25 2.99
C GLY A 124 -10.76 11.30 3.57
N LYS A 125 -10.81 11.56 4.88
CA LYS A 125 -9.87 12.47 5.54
C LYS A 125 -8.55 11.76 5.80
N LYS A 126 -7.46 12.52 5.67
CA LYS A 126 -6.14 12.02 6.06
C LYS A 126 -6.06 11.92 7.59
N LYS A 127 -5.50 10.84 8.05
CA LYS A 127 -5.24 10.60 9.48
C LYS A 127 -3.98 11.34 9.93
#